data_a0cf065e12160caa1c399d1fb3481a7e
#
_entry.id   a0cf065e12160caa1c399d1fb3481a7e
#
_cell.length_a   1.000
_cell.length_b   1.000
_cell.length_c   1.000
_cell.angle_alpha   90.00
_cell.angle_beta   90.00
_cell.angle_gamma   90.00
#
_symmetry.space_group_name_H-M   'P 1'
#
loop_
_entity.id
_entity.type
_entity.pdbx_description
1 polymer ?
#
loop_
_entity_poly.entity_id
_entity_poly.type
_entity_poly.pdbx_seq_one_letter_code
_entity_poly.pdbx_strand_id
1 'polypeptide(L)'
;MEKELGIYVHIPFCIKKCAYCDFISYPNKLEMQEEYVKKILEEIDDAKQIINNCKVTTVYIGGGTPSAIDSKLIKRILHKIKDVISAKPKADNVAVLDETKRNFMNSLNNDIQEVTIEVNPGTVTRKKLEDYLEAGVNRLSIGLQTTNDSLLKSIGRIHTYQDFLDTYNMAVDLGFKNISVDLMIGLPNQTISDIKESIENITNLNPRPQHVSVYSLIVEENTPMEKLLNDGKIVLPTDEEERNQYSYVKNTLEQKGYKHYEISNFCLPGKQAIHNTNCWEQKEYLGFGVAAHSYFDRKRFSNTNSLQQYLSESFEKLRIIDEVQSLENQQKEFMLLGLRKLDGVEIDAFKAKFAQNPLFLFRKEIQKLVDEGLLVVDLNQIRLSRRGLDLANIVWEEFI
;
A
#
# COMPACT_ATOMS: atom_id res chain seq x y z
N MET A 1 -19.88 1.10 -17.78
CA MET A 1 -19.41 1.66 -16.47
C MET A 1 -18.10 2.36 -16.74
N GLU A 2 -17.87 3.51 -16.11
CA GLU A 2 -16.59 4.22 -16.19
C GLU A 2 -15.50 3.35 -15.53
N LYS A 3 -14.32 3.28 -16.14
CA LYS A 3 -13.20 2.45 -15.69
C LYS A 3 -12.62 3.05 -14.40
N GLU A 4 -12.54 2.27 -13.32
CA GLU A 4 -11.94 2.70 -12.06
C GLU A 4 -10.42 2.76 -12.17
N LEU A 5 -9.80 3.73 -11.51
CA LEU A 5 -8.35 3.97 -11.52
C LEU A 5 -7.84 4.30 -10.12
N GLY A 6 -6.78 3.62 -9.69
CA GLY A 6 -5.96 4.03 -8.55
C GLY A 6 -4.83 4.96 -9.00
N ILE A 7 -4.40 5.86 -8.13
CA ILE A 7 -3.18 6.66 -8.32
C ILE A 7 -2.20 6.34 -7.19
N TYR A 8 -0.97 5.97 -7.55
CA TYR A 8 0.14 5.83 -6.63
C TYR A 8 1.18 6.94 -6.89
N VAL A 9 1.65 7.59 -5.84
CA VAL A 9 2.73 8.58 -5.95
C VAL A 9 3.90 8.14 -5.09
N HIS A 10 5.04 7.92 -5.73
CA HIS A 10 6.27 7.53 -5.04
C HIS A 10 7.07 8.76 -4.60
N ILE A 11 7.33 8.87 -3.31
CA ILE A 11 8.19 9.91 -2.72
C ILE A 11 9.47 9.22 -2.23
N PRO A 12 10.60 9.33 -2.96
CA PRO A 12 11.77 8.49 -2.71
C PRO A 12 12.71 9.04 -1.61
N PHE A 13 12.30 10.04 -0.86
CA PHE A 13 13.16 10.68 0.12
C PHE A 13 13.02 10.07 1.50
N CYS A 14 14.15 9.86 2.16
CA CYS A 14 14.21 9.44 3.57
C CYS A 14 15.21 10.32 4.31
N ILE A 15 14.98 10.54 5.61
CA ILE A 15 16.01 11.13 6.49
C ILE A 15 17.15 10.11 6.64
N LYS A 16 16.82 8.83 6.83
CA LYS A 16 17.75 7.72 6.91
C LYS A 16 17.11 6.47 6.34
N LYS A 17 17.87 5.66 5.58
CA LYS A 17 17.38 4.36 5.08
C LYS A 17 17.51 3.31 6.18
N CYS A 18 16.43 2.55 6.43
CA CYS A 18 16.40 1.45 7.39
C CYS A 18 17.28 0.28 6.90
N ALA A 19 17.79 -0.53 7.82
CA ALA A 19 18.72 -1.61 7.49
C ALA A 19 18.10 -2.71 6.61
N TYR A 20 16.79 -2.91 6.70
CA TYR A 20 16.03 -3.95 5.99
C TYR A 20 15.38 -3.47 4.68
N CYS A 21 15.40 -2.15 4.41
CA CYS A 21 14.57 -1.56 3.36
C CYS A 21 15.21 -1.74 1.97
N ASP A 22 14.49 -2.38 1.06
CA ASP A 22 14.84 -2.54 -0.36
C ASP A 22 14.20 -1.48 -1.27
N PHE A 23 13.17 -0.77 -0.77
CA PHE A 23 12.51 0.26 -1.57
C PHE A 23 13.50 1.28 -2.11
N ILE A 24 13.27 1.68 -3.37
CA ILE A 24 14.05 2.74 -4.01
C ILE A 24 13.83 4.03 -3.23
N SER A 25 14.86 4.41 -2.48
CA SER A 25 14.84 5.62 -1.64
C SER A 25 16.23 6.24 -1.54
N TYR A 26 16.25 7.56 -1.47
CA TYR A 26 17.47 8.36 -1.48
C TYR A 26 17.59 9.14 -0.16
N PRO A 27 18.34 8.63 0.82
CA PRO A 27 18.67 9.39 2.02
C PRO A 27 19.57 10.57 1.64
N ASN A 28 19.47 11.66 2.39
CA ASN A 28 20.29 12.87 2.21
C ASN A 28 20.12 13.56 0.83
N LYS A 29 18.94 13.46 0.22
CA LYS A 29 18.59 14.13 -1.05
C LYS A 29 17.35 15.03 -0.92
N LEU A 30 17.01 15.45 0.30
CA LEU A 30 15.85 16.29 0.56
C LEU A 30 15.94 17.66 -0.15
N GLU A 31 17.14 18.14 -0.46
CA GLU A 31 17.35 19.37 -1.25
C GLU A 31 16.75 19.30 -2.66
N MET A 32 16.53 18.10 -3.20
CA MET A 32 15.96 17.88 -4.53
C MET A 32 14.42 17.79 -4.53
N GLN A 33 13.77 17.91 -3.38
CA GLN A 33 12.32 17.69 -3.25
C GLN A 33 11.47 18.61 -4.13
N GLU A 34 11.84 19.87 -4.27
CA GLU A 34 11.11 20.85 -5.09
C GLU A 34 11.18 20.49 -6.58
N GLU A 35 12.37 20.19 -7.08
CA GLU A 35 12.59 19.80 -8.48
C GLU A 35 11.87 18.49 -8.79
N TYR A 36 11.96 17.55 -7.85
CA TYR A 36 11.29 16.25 -7.97
C TYR A 36 9.78 16.39 -8.05
N VAL A 37 9.18 17.15 -7.14
CA VAL A 37 7.73 17.38 -7.15
C VAL A 37 7.30 18.13 -8.40
N LYS A 38 8.07 19.09 -8.89
CA LYS A 38 7.81 19.74 -10.18
C LYS A 38 7.72 18.70 -11.30
N LYS A 39 8.64 17.73 -11.34
CA LYS A 39 8.63 16.65 -12.35
C LYS A 39 7.39 15.74 -12.21
N ILE A 40 6.98 15.40 -10.98
CA ILE A 40 5.71 14.67 -10.73
C ILE A 40 4.50 15.44 -11.28
N LEU A 41 4.44 16.76 -11.07
CA LEU A 41 3.32 17.58 -11.57
C LEU A 41 3.27 17.57 -13.11
N GLU A 42 4.42 17.60 -13.78
CA GLU A 42 4.54 17.46 -15.23
C GLU A 42 4.11 16.06 -15.70
N GLU A 43 4.49 15.00 -14.95
CA GLU A 43 4.12 13.62 -15.26
C GLU A 43 2.61 13.38 -15.11
N ILE A 44 1.96 13.98 -14.10
CA ILE A 44 0.50 13.95 -13.94
C ILE A 44 -0.19 14.67 -15.13
N ASP A 45 0.38 15.77 -15.62
CA ASP A 45 -0.13 16.46 -16.82
C ASP A 45 -0.01 15.60 -18.08
N ASP A 46 1.10 14.89 -18.25
CA ASP A 46 1.31 13.96 -19.37
C ASP A 46 0.25 12.85 -19.36
N ALA A 47 -0.12 12.34 -18.19
CA ALA A 47 -1.14 11.32 -18.02
C ALA A 47 -2.60 11.84 -18.03
N LYS A 48 -2.80 13.15 -18.18
CA LYS A 48 -4.11 13.82 -18.05
C LYS A 48 -5.23 13.17 -18.85
N GLN A 49 -4.96 12.76 -20.09
CA GLN A 49 -5.99 12.14 -20.94
C GLN A 49 -6.44 10.80 -20.37
N ILE A 50 -5.53 10.00 -19.83
CA ILE A 50 -5.85 8.72 -19.22
C ILE A 50 -6.70 8.96 -17.95
N ILE A 51 -6.25 9.86 -17.08
CA ILE A 51 -6.93 10.19 -15.82
C ILE A 51 -8.36 10.69 -16.10
N ASN A 52 -8.53 11.54 -17.11
CA ASN A 52 -9.84 12.11 -17.47
C ASN A 52 -10.82 11.08 -18.04
N ASN A 53 -10.33 9.99 -18.61
CA ASN A 53 -11.16 8.90 -19.15
C ASN A 53 -11.50 7.83 -18.09
N CYS A 54 -11.05 7.99 -16.84
CA CYS A 54 -11.25 7.04 -15.76
C CYS A 54 -11.90 7.70 -14.54
N LYS A 55 -12.55 6.91 -13.70
CA LYS A 55 -12.98 7.31 -12.36
C LYS A 55 -11.85 7.05 -11.37
N VAL A 56 -11.17 8.09 -10.90
CA VAL A 56 -10.15 7.94 -9.86
C VAL A 56 -10.83 7.65 -8.53
N THR A 57 -10.56 6.48 -7.95
CA THR A 57 -11.18 6.02 -6.70
C THR A 57 -10.26 6.11 -5.50
N THR A 58 -8.94 6.00 -5.71
CA THR A 58 -7.94 6.05 -4.63
C THR A 58 -6.70 6.82 -5.04
N VAL A 59 -6.08 7.50 -4.07
CA VAL A 59 -4.73 8.08 -4.18
C VAL A 59 -3.90 7.57 -3.02
N TYR A 60 -2.74 7.02 -3.30
CA TYR A 60 -1.81 6.54 -2.29
C TYR A 60 -0.44 7.21 -2.47
N ILE A 61 0.04 7.87 -1.43
CA ILE A 61 1.36 8.53 -1.41
C ILE A 61 2.27 7.72 -0.49
N GLY A 62 3.25 7.04 -1.09
CA GLY A 62 4.14 6.13 -0.38
C GLY A 62 5.58 6.18 -0.88
N GLY A 63 6.35 5.15 -0.54
CA GLY A 63 7.70 4.92 -1.04
C GLY A 63 8.79 4.98 0.02
N GLY A 64 9.64 6.01 -0.01
CA GLY A 64 10.66 6.20 1.03
C GLY A 64 10.02 6.68 2.34
N THR A 65 9.83 7.98 2.46
CA THR A 65 9.16 8.61 3.61
C THR A 65 8.45 9.88 3.15
N PRO A 66 7.20 9.80 2.68
CA PRO A 66 6.47 10.97 2.20
C PRO A 66 6.38 12.11 3.22
N SER A 67 6.30 11.76 4.49
CA SER A 67 6.27 12.75 5.59
C SER A 67 7.62 13.43 5.87
N ALA A 68 8.72 13.01 5.24
CA ALA A 68 10.01 13.69 5.37
C ALA A 68 10.06 15.02 4.59
N ILE A 69 9.36 15.11 3.44
CA ILE A 69 9.36 16.32 2.61
C ILE A 69 8.43 17.41 3.17
N ASP A 70 8.52 18.63 2.62
CA ASP A 70 7.61 19.73 2.97
C ASP A 70 6.16 19.36 2.61
N SER A 71 5.25 19.53 3.58
CA SER A 71 3.81 19.24 3.40
C SER A 71 3.15 20.05 2.29
N LYS A 72 3.67 21.27 2.00
CA LYS A 72 3.20 22.08 0.87
C LYS A 72 3.40 21.39 -0.47
N LEU A 73 4.45 20.58 -0.60
CA LEU A 73 4.72 19.81 -1.82
C LEU A 73 3.71 18.68 -1.98
N ILE A 74 3.36 17.99 -0.91
CA ILE A 74 2.28 16.98 -0.90
C ILE A 74 0.95 17.66 -1.27
N LYS A 75 0.65 18.82 -0.71
CA LYS A 75 -0.56 19.59 -1.08
C LYS A 75 -0.57 19.92 -2.57
N ARG A 76 0.55 20.35 -3.14
CA ARG A 76 0.65 20.65 -4.59
C ARG A 76 0.35 19.42 -5.45
N ILE A 77 0.87 18.24 -5.09
CA ILE A 77 0.59 16.99 -5.80
C ILE A 77 -0.91 16.67 -5.74
N LEU A 78 -1.51 16.67 -4.54
CA LEU A 78 -2.92 16.33 -4.36
C LEU A 78 -3.85 17.34 -5.06
N HIS A 79 -3.53 18.64 -5.02
CA HIS A 79 -4.29 19.64 -5.77
C HIS A 79 -4.17 19.41 -7.27
N LYS A 80 -2.97 19.11 -7.80
CA LYS A 80 -2.78 18.80 -9.22
C LYS A 80 -3.63 17.62 -9.69
N ILE A 81 -3.66 16.54 -8.90
CA ILE A 81 -4.52 15.37 -9.20
C ILE A 81 -6.00 15.80 -9.24
N LYS A 82 -6.45 16.56 -8.25
CA LYS A 82 -7.84 17.07 -8.21
C LYS A 82 -8.17 17.99 -9.38
N ASP A 83 -7.24 18.87 -9.75
CA ASP A 83 -7.41 19.80 -10.89
C ASP A 83 -7.57 19.03 -12.20
N VAL A 84 -6.74 18.00 -12.41
CA VAL A 84 -6.84 17.13 -13.60
C VAL A 84 -8.18 16.40 -13.63
N ILE A 85 -8.60 15.80 -12.51
CA ILE A 85 -9.90 15.11 -12.42
C ILE A 85 -11.06 16.08 -12.68
N SER A 86 -11.00 17.30 -12.16
CA SER A 86 -12.05 18.32 -12.29
C SER A 86 -12.13 18.94 -13.69
N ALA A 87 -11.04 18.85 -14.46
CA ALA A 87 -10.96 19.37 -15.82
C ALA A 87 -11.60 18.45 -16.87
N LYS A 88 -12.26 17.34 -16.46
CA LYS A 88 -13.03 16.47 -17.38
C LYS A 88 -13.98 17.31 -18.24
N PRO A 89 -14.05 17.09 -19.57
CA PRO A 89 -15.07 17.71 -20.39
C PRO A 89 -16.44 17.34 -19.84
N LYS A 90 -17.20 18.32 -19.39
CA LYS A 90 -18.60 18.09 -19.01
C LYS A 90 -19.33 17.68 -20.30
N ALA A 91 -20.02 16.54 -20.28
CA ALA A 91 -20.99 16.21 -21.31
C ALA A 91 -21.94 17.40 -21.49
N ASP A 92 -22.15 17.79 -22.75
CA ASP A 92 -22.77 19.02 -23.21
C ASP A 92 -23.94 19.56 -22.39
N ASN A 93 -23.94 20.91 -22.24
CA ASN A 93 -25.07 21.77 -21.83
C ASN A 93 -25.44 21.82 -20.33
N VAL A 94 -24.59 22.49 -19.53
CA VAL A 94 -25.14 23.21 -18.37
C VAL A 94 -24.64 24.66 -18.39
N ALA A 95 -25.59 25.56 -18.68
CA ALA A 95 -25.42 27.01 -18.57
C ALA A 95 -24.86 27.44 -17.21
N VAL A 96 -24.12 28.53 -17.22
CA VAL A 96 -23.50 29.24 -16.08
C VAL A 96 -24.19 28.96 -14.77
N LEU A 97 -23.58 28.13 -13.93
CA LEU A 97 -24.08 27.83 -12.58
C LEU A 97 -23.42 28.79 -11.59
N ASP A 98 -24.26 29.36 -10.72
CA ASP A 98 -23.92 30.17 -9.55
C ASP A 98 -22.87 29.50 -8.64
N GLU A 99 -22.03 30.30 -7.99
CA GLU A 99 -20.93 29.88 -7.14
C GLU A 99 -21.33 28.89 -6.02
N THR A 100 -22.57 29.00 -5.52
CA THR A 100 -23.17 28.07 -4.54
C THR A 100 -23.42 26.68 -5.13
N LYS A 101 -23.83 26.62 -6.40
CA LYS A 101 -23.99 25.36 -7.14
C LYS A 101 -22.65 24.77 -7.56
N ARG A 102 -21.62 25.63 -7.80
CA ARG A 102 -20.26 25.20 -8.06
C ARG A 102 -19.66 24.51 -6.81
N ASN A 103 -19.90 25.07 -5.62
CA ASN A 103 -19.47 24.47 -4.35
C ASN A 103 -20.24 23.17 -4.05
N PHE A 104 -21.53 23.09 -4.36
CA PHE A 104 -22.33 21.86 -4.25
C PHE A 104 -21.88 20.80 -5.27
N MET A 105 -21.60 21.18 -6.53
CA MET A 105 -21.07 20.29 -7.55
C MET A 105 -19.65 19.85 -7.23
N ASN A 106 -18.83 20.70 -6.61
CA ASN A 106 -17.50 20.33 -6.11
C ASN A 106 -17.57 19.34 -4.93
N SER A 107 -18.63 19.39 -4.13
CA SER A 107 -18.89 18.39 -3.08
C SER A 107 -19.37 17.04 -3.64
N LEU A 108 -20.02 17.05 -4.81
CA LEU A 108 -20.45 15.83 -5.53
C LEU A 108 -19.33 15.20 -6.37
N ASN A 109 -18.26 15.96 -6.66
CA ASN A 109 -17.08 15.46 -7.39
C ASN A 109 -16.01 14.82 -6.50
N ASN A 110 -16.28 14.55 -5.23
CA ASN A 110 -15.38 13.81 -4.35
C ASN A 110 -15.54 12.29 -4.54
N ASP A 111 -15.31 11.82 -5.76
CA ASP A 111 -15.32 10.39 -6.08
C ASP A 111 -14.12 9.62 -5.51
N ILE A 112 -13.10 10.32 -5.00
CA ILE A 112 -11.93 9.70 -4.37
C ILE A 112 -12.33 9.20 -2.98
N GLN A 113 -12.44 7.88 -2.86
CA GLN A 113 -12.87 7.22 -1.62
C GLN A 113 -11.76 7.21 -0.56
N GLU A 114 -10.51 7.03 -0.99
CA GLU A 114 -9.36 6.94 -0.11
C GLU A 114 -8.18 7.76 -0.63
N VAL A 115 -7.67 8.65 0.21
CA VAL A 115 -6.41 9.36 0.01
C VAL A 115 -5.49 9.01 1.18
N THR A 116 -4.55 8.12 0.93
CA THR A 116 -3.60 7.63 1.93
C THR A 116 -2.25 8.31 1.81
N ILE A 117 -1.61 8.59 2.95
CA ILE A 117 -0.20 8.97 3.02
C ILE A 117 0.54 8.13 4.07
N GLU A 118 1.73 7.66 3.73
CA GLU A 118 2.65 7.03 4.66
C GLU A 118 3.37 8.06 5.52
N VAL A 119 3.42 7.77 6.81
CA VAL A 119 3.97 8.65 7.84
C VAL A 119 4.97 7.90 8.69
N ASN A 120 6.18 8.45 8.84
CA ASN A 120 7.13 7.96 9.83
C ASN A 120 7.10 8.85 11.07
N PRO A 121 6.94 8.25 12.28
CA PRO A 121 7.05 9.01 13.54
C PRO A 121 8.35 9.82 13.59
N GLY A 122 8.30 10.98 14.21
CA GLY A 122 9.45 11.90 14.27
C GLY A 122 9.69 12.76 13.01
N THR A 123 8.99 12.48 11.89
CA THR A 123 9.08 13.31 10.66
C THR A 123 7.88 14.24 10.48
N VAL A 124 6.89 14.14 11.34
CA VAL A 124 5.61 14.83 11.24
C VAL A 124 5.48 15.87 12.33
N THR A 125 4.91 17.01 11.96
CA THR A 125 4.50 18.07 12.90
C THR A 125 2.98 18.24 12.82
N ARG A 126 2.37 18.89 13.82
CA ARG A 126 0.94 19.23 13.78
C ARG A 126 0.59 19.97 12.49
N LYS A 127 1.43 20.93 12.08
CA LYS A 127 1.21 21.70 10.83
C LYS A 127 1.20 20.81 9.59
N LYS A 128 2.09 19.81 9.50
CA LYS A 128 2.08 18.87 8.37
C LYS A 128 0.79 18.05 8.32
N LEU A 129 0.31 17.57 9.47
CA LEU A 129 -0.96 16.80 9.54
C LEU A 129 -2.16 17.69 9.17
N GLU A 130 -2.19 18.95 9.60
CA GLU A 130 -3.21 19.93 9.18
C GLU A 130 -3.19 20.12 7.66
N ASP A 131 -2.02 20.31 7.07
CA ASP A 131 -1.85 20.46 5.62
C ASP A 131 -2.34 19.22 4.86
N TYR A 132 -2.10 18.03 5.39
CA TYR A 132 -2.60 16.77 4.79
C TYR A 132 -4.13 16.70 4.84
N LEU A 133 -4.77 17.02 5.97
CA LEU A 133 -6.22 17.09 6.09
C LEU A 133 -6.83 18.11 5.12
N GLU A 134 -6.27 19.32 5.06
CA GLU A 134 -6.71 20.36 4.13
C GLU A 134 -6.59 19.91 2.66
N ALA A 135 -5.54 19.16 2.33
CA ALA A 135 -5.37 18.58 1.00
C ALA A 135 -6.30 17.41 0.69
N GLY A 136 -7.04 16.91 1.71
CA GLY A 136 -8.02 15.83 1.56
C GLY A 136 -7.49 14.43 1.84
N VAL A 137 -6.35 14.31 2.51
CA VAL A 137 -5.89 13.03 3.06
C VAL A 137 -6.90 12.57 4.11
N ASN A 138 -7.42 11.35 3.95
CA ASN A 138 -8.41 10.77 4.86
C ASN A 138 -7.94 9.46 5.53
N ARG A 139 -6.75 8.96 5.16
CA ARG A 139 -6.12 7.79 5.77
C ARG A 139 -4.62 8.04 6.00
N LEU A 140 -4.13 7.68 7.19
CA LEU A 140 -2.70 7.66 7.52
C LEU A 140 -2.22 6.23 7.67
N SER A 141 -1.01 5.91 7.17
CA SER A 141 -0.29 4.66 7.49
C SER A 141 0.95 5.03 8.27
N ILE A 142 1.00 4.67 9.56
CA ILE A 142 2.08 5.08 10.47
C ILE A 142 3.00 3.89 10.71
N GLY A 143 4.24 4.01 10.24
CA GLY A 143 5.26 2.98 10.35
C GLY A 143 5.87 2.88 11.75
N LEU A 144 5.21 2.20 12.69
CA LEU A 144 5.73 1.95 14.05
C LEU A 144 6.77 0.84 14.06
N GLN A 145 6.50 -0.30 13.45
CA GLN A 145 7.26 -1.53 13.35
C GLN A 145 7.27 -2.37 14.64
N THR A 146 7.57 -1.80 15.78
CA THR A 146 7.55 -2.43 17.11
C THR A 146 7.48 -1.34 18.19
N THR A 147 7.01 -1.67 19.39
CA THR A 147 7.02 -0.75 20.54
C THR A 147 8.31 -0.85 21.37
N ASN A 148 9.22 -1.76 21.00
CA ASN A 148 10.50 -1.93 21.66
C ASN A 148 11.57 -1.03 21.03
N ASP A 149 12.03 0.00 21.74
CA ASP A 149 13.01 0.99 21.24
C ASP A 149 14.36 0.36 20.88
N SER A 150 14.76 -0.72 21.57
CA SER A 150 16.00 -1.44 21.25
C SER A 150 15.89 -2.13 19.88
N LEU A 151 14.76 -2.75 19.59
CA LEU A 151 14.48 -3.35 18.29
C LEU A 151 14.35 -2.28 17.21
N LEU A 152 13.66 -1.16 17.44
CA LEU A 152 13.62 -0.02 16.52
C LEU A 152 15.02 0.44 16.13
N LYS A 153 15.89 0.63 17.11
CA LYS A 153 17.28 1.03 16.88
C LYS A 153 18.06 -0.01 16.08
N SER A 154 17.87 -1.30 16.35
CA SER A 154 18.58 -2.40 15.69
C SER A 154 18.26 -2.49 14.19
N ILE A 155 17.02 -2.16 13.79
CA ILE A 155 16.58 -2.14 12.39
C ILE A 155 16.81 -0.79 11.70
N GLY A 156 17.46 0.15 12.40
CA GLY A 156 17.86 1.46 11.85
C GLY A 156 16.77 2.52 11.84
N ARG A 157 15.66 2.33 12.61
CA ARG A 157 14.63 3.39 12.78
C ARG A 157 15.19 4.56 13.55
N ILE A 158 14.71 5.75 13.25
CA ILE A 158 15.17 7.02 13.87
C ILE A 158 14.24 7.49 14.99
N HIS A 159 13.07 6.87 15.12
CA HIS A 159 12.04 7.22 16.11
C HIS A 159 12.01 6.22 17.27
N THR A 160 11.43 6.65 18.34
CA THR A 160 11.09 5.86 19.54
C THR A 160 9.60 5.55 19.57
N TYR A 161 9.19 4.65 20.47
CA TYR A 161 7.77 4.41 20.74
C TYR A 161 7.04 5.68 21.22
N GLN A 162 7.72 6.55 21.98
CA GLN A 162 7.14 7.83 22.40
C GLN A 162 6.88 8.77 21.20
N ASP A 163 7.79 8.85 20.22
CA ASP A 163 7.57 9.64 19.00
C ASP A 163 6.35 9.13 18.20
N PHE A 164 6.11 7.82 18.22
CA PHE A 164 4.90 7.26 17.64
C PHE A 164 3.65 7.69 18.41
N LEU A 165 3.64 7.60 19.75
CA LEU A 165 2.51 8.03 20.56
C LEU A 165 2.18 9.52 20.34
N ASP A 166 3.19 10.37 20.27
CA ASP A 166 3.01 11.80 19.99
C ASP A 166 2.41 12.03 18.60
N THR A 167 2.91 11.32 17.59
CA THR A 167 2.38 11.39 16.21
C THR A 167 0.93 10.89 16.16
N TYR A 168 0.64 9.75 16.78
CA TYR A 168 -0.69 9.15 16.83
C TYR A 168 -1.70 10.07 17.48
N ASN A 169 -1.38 10.58 18.67
CA ASN A 169 -2.25 11.47 19.43
C ASN A 169 -2.50 12.79 18.68
N MET A 170 -1.48 13.39 18.06
CA MET A 170 -1.66 14.56 17.20
C MET A 170 -2.63 14.28 16.04
N ALA A 171 -2.53 13.13 15.39
CA ALA A 171 -3.43 12.75 14.31
C ALA A 171 -4.87 12.58 14.79
N VAL A 172 -5.06 11.93 15.94
CA VAL A 172 -6.38 11.77 16.58
C VAL A 172 -7.00 13.12 16.96
N ASP A 173 -6.23 13.99 17.60
CA ASP A 173 -6.67 15.34 18.01
C ASP A 173 -7.10 16.20 16.83
N LEU A 174 -6.45 16.05 15.68
CA LEU A 174 -6.79 16.74 14.44
C LEU A 174 -8.00 16.12 13.72
N GLY A 175 -8.47 14.96 14.19
CA GLY A 175 -9.70 14.34 13.69
C GLY A 175 -9.52 13.30 12.58
N PHE A 176 -8.31 12.76 12.39
CA PHE A 176 -8.14 11.59 11.52
C PHE A 176 -8.92 10.39 12.07
N LYS A 177 -9.77 9.78 11.22
CA LYS A 177 -10.68 8.67 11.59
C LYS A 177 -10.33 7.36 10.89
N ASN A 178 -9.21 7.32 10.19
CA ASN A 178 -8.70 6.13 9.53
C ASN A 178 -7.18 6.12 9.63
N ILE A 179 -6.68 5.49 10.70
CA ILE A 179 -5.26 5.39 11.00
C ILE A 179 -4.87 3.92 10.96
N SER A 180 -3.92 3.59 10.11
CA SER A 180 -3.20 2.32 10.09
C SER A 180 -1.95 2.43 10.93
N VAL A 181 -1.64 1.39 11.68
CA VAL A 181 -0.35 1.19 12.34
C VAL A 181 0.34 -0.02 11.74
N ASP A 182 1.56 0.19 11.25
CA ASP A 182 2.32 -0.87 10.62
C ASP A 182 3.31 -1.46 11.61
N LEU A 183 3.25 -2.78 11.80
CA LEU A 183 4.13 -3.58 12.66
C LEU A 183 4.93 -4.57 11.83
N MET A 184 6.03 -5.04 12.40
CA MET A 184 6.84 -6.12 11.82
C MET A 184 7.03 -7.26 12.82
N ILE A 185 6.98 -8.48 12.32
CA ILE A 185 7.37 -9.71 13.00
C ILE A 185 8.63 -10.27 12.35
N GLY A 186 9.28 -11.22 13.00
CA GLY A 186 10.51 -11.81 12.48
C GLY A 186 11.76 -10.92 12.59
N LEU A 187 11.71 -9.82 13.37
CA LEU A 187 12.88 -8.94 13.52
C LEU A 187 14.02 -9.66 14.25
N PRO A 188 15.30 -9.31 13.95
CA PRO A 188 16.44 -9.86 14.67
C PRO A 188 16.29 -9.72 16.19
N ASN A 189 16.45 -10.83 16.91
CA ASN A 189 16.29 -10.96 18.37
C ASN A 189 14.88 -10.61 18.90
N GLN A 190 13.88 -10.50 18.04
CA GLN A 190 12.49 -10.26 18.46
C GLN A 190 11.91 -11.53 19.09
N THR A 191 11.32 -11.37 20.25
CA THR A 191 10.66 -12.46 20.99
C THR A 191 9.14 -12.39 20.86
N ILE A 192 8.47 -13.48 21.21
CA ILE A 192 6.99 -13.47 21.31
C ILE A 192 6.50 -12.47 22.36
N SER A 193 7.31 -12.15 23.39
CA SER A 193 6.97 -11.13 24.40
C SER A 193 6.93 -9.74 23.80
N ASP A 194 7.86 -9.39 22.89
CA ASP A 194 7.87 -8.10 22.19
C ASP A 194 6.63 -7.93 21.31
N ILE A 195 6.18 -9.02 20.67
CA ILE A 195 4.96 -9.03 19.86
C ILE A 195 3.72 -8.83 20.74
N LYS A 196 3.66 -9.55 21.88
CA LYS A 196 2.55 -9.40 22.84
C LYS A 196 2.43 -7.98 23.33
N GLU A 197 3.52 -7.38 23.75
CA GLU A 197 3.58 -6.00 24.20
C GLU A 197 3.17 -5.03 23.10
N SER A 198 3.70 -5.20 21.88
CA SER A 198 3.36 -4.32 20.75
C SER A 198 1.86 -4.36 20.42
N ILE A 199 1.25 -5.56 20.33
CA ILE A 199 -0.18 -5.71 20.03
C ILE A 199 -1.04 -5.14 21.18
N GLU A 200 -0.67 -5.39 22.43
CA GLU A 200 -1.39 -4.85 23.58
C GLU A 200 -1.32 -3.32 23.60
N ASN A 201 -0.15 -2.75 23.43
CA ASN A 201 0.08 -1.31 23.42
C ASN A 201 -0.77 -0.61 22.35
N ILE A 202 -0.76 -1.09 21.10
CA ILE A 202 -1.54 -0.43 20.02
C ILE A 202 -3.05 -0.64 20.17
N THR A 203 -3.49 -1.80 20.66
CA THR A 203 -4.94 -2.08 20.83
C THR A 203 -5.55 -1.39 22.04
N ASN A 204 -4.73 -0.92 22.99
CA ASN A 204 -5.15 -0.15 24.16
C ASN A 204 -5.13 1.37 23.92
N LEU A 205 -4.69 1.85 22.75
CA LEU A 205 -4.81 3.25 22.39
C LEU A 205 -6.28 3.70 22.32
N ASN A 206 -6.53 4.97 22.64
CA ASN A 206 -7.88 5.53 22.61
C ASN A 206 -7.95 6.83 21.78
N PRO A 207 -8.67 6.81 20.64
CA PRO A 207 -9.25 5.63 19.99
C PRO A 207 -8.18 4.66 19.54
N ARG A 208 -8.50 3.36 19.46
CA ARG A 208 -7.59 2.37 18.89
C ARG A 208 -7.47 2.54 17.37
N PRO A 209 -6.35 2.13 16.74
CA PRO A 209 -6.18 2.22 15.29
C PRO A 209 -7.29 1.44 14.57
N GLN A 210 -7.74 1.98 13.45
CA GLN A 210 -8.81 1.36 12.65
C GLN A 210 -8.27 0.24 11.77
N HIS A 211 -6.95 0.23 11.55
CA HIS A 211 -6.28 -0.73 10.70
C HIS A 211 -4.89 -1.06 11.30
N VAL A 212 -4.47 -2.30 11.14
CA VAL A 212 -3.14 -2.78 11.56
C VAL A 212 -2.55 -3.60 10.42
N SER A 213 -1.38 -3.20 9.94
CA SER A 213 -0.58 -3.99 9.01
C SER A 213 0.49 -4.73 9.81
N VAL A 214 0.68 -6.01 9.53
CA VAL A 214 1.73 -6.82 10.17
C VAL A 214 2.50 -7.57 9.11
N TYR A 215 3.74 -7.15 8.87
CA TYR A 215 4.61 -7.69 7.87
C TYR A 215 5.66 -8.60 8.50
N SER A 216 5.89 -9.77 7.90
CA SER A 216 7.09 -10.57 8.19
C SER A 216 8.31 -9.88 7.61
N LEU A 217 9.40 -9.84 8.35
CA LEU A 217 10.68 -9.37 7.83
C LEU A 217 11.18 -10.32 6.74
N ILE A 218 11.39 -9.76 5.55
CA ILE A 218 12.15 -10.43 4.49
C ILE A 218 13.52 -9.75 4.43
N VAL A 219 14.58 -10.54 4.45
CA VAL A 219 15.94 -10.02 4.28
C VAL A 219 16.25 -10.00 2.80
N GLU A 220 16.11 -8.83 2.21
CA GLU A 220 16.33 -8.63 0.78
C GLU A 220 17.81 -8.51 0.45
N GLU A 221 18.18 -8.96 -0.75
CA GLU A 221 19.54 -8.87 -1.28
C GLU A 221 20.02 -7.41 -1.35
N ASN A 222 21.32 -7.23 -1.19
CA ASN A 222 21.99 -5.93 -1.24
C ASN A 222 21.56 -4.94 -0.14
N THR A 223 20.87 -5.40 0.91
CA THR A 223 20.53 -4.58 2.08
C THR A 223 21.63 -4.63 3.16
N PRO A 224 21.77 -3.59 3.99
CA PRO A 224 22.64 -3.65 5.15
C PRO A 224 22.30 -4.82 6.09
N MET A 225 21.03 -5.22 6.15
CA MET A 225 20.56 -6.33 7.00
C MET A 225 21.06 -7.68 6.51
N GLU A 226 21.04 -7.93 5.19
CA GLU A 226 21.62 -9.12 4.59
C GLU A 226 23.12 -9.25 4.97
N LYS A 227 23.87 -8.15 4.87
CA LYS A 227 25.27 -8.14 5.26
C LYS A 227 25.47 -8.48 6.75
N LEU A 228 24.64 -7.91 7.64
CA LEU A 228 24.70 -8.20 9.06
C LEU A 228 24.39 -9.68 9.37
N LEU A 229 23.43 -10.26 8.63
CA LEU A 229 23.08 -11.68 8.73
C LEU A 229 24.23 -12.57 8.25
N ASN A 230 24.78 -12.29 7.07
CA ASN A 230 25.90 -13.05 6.49
C ASN A 230 27.20 -12.95 7.35
N ASP A 231 27.41 -11.80 7.99
CA ASP A 231 28.52 -11.58 8.93
C ASP A 231 28.30 -12.27 10.30
N GLY A 232 27.14 -12.91 10.54
CA GLY A 232 26.77 -13.52 11.82
C GLY A 232 26.55 -12.51 12.96
N LYS A 233 26.29 -11.23 12.64
CA LYS A 233 26.08 -10.14 13.62
C LYS A 233 24.65 -10.04 14.13
N ILE A 234 23.71 -10.63 13.43
CA ILE A 234 22.30 -10.72 13.80
C ILE A 234 21.83 -12.17 13.65
N VAL A 235 20.83 -12.53 14.44
CA VAL A 235 20.14 -13.82 14.38
C VAL A 235 18.65 -13.53 14.18
N LEU A 236 18.04 -14.17 13.18
CA LEU A 236 16.61 -14.11 12.94
C LEU A 236 15.91 -15.18 13.81
N PRO A 237 14.63 -14.96 14.16
CA PRO A 237 13.80 -16.02 14.69
C PRO A 237 13.76 -17.21 13.72
N THR A 238 13.58 -18.41 14.24
CA THR A 238 13.31 -19.59 13.43
C THR A 238 11.94 -19.48 12.77
N ASP A 239 11.71 -20.25 11.69
CA ASP A 239 10.39 -20.31 11.00
C ASP A 239 9.26 -20.68 11.97
N GLU A 240 9.53 -21.51 12.97
CA GLU A 240 8.55 -21.88 14.00
C GLU A 240 8.24 -20.71 14.94
N GLU A 241 9.25 -19.97 15.36
CA GLU A 241 9.08 -18.77 16.20
C GLU A 241 8.31 -17.69 15.46
N GLU A 242 8.64 -17.43 14.18
CA GLU A 242 7.93 -16.46 13.35
C GLU A 242 6.47 -16.88 13.13
N ARG A 243 6.21 -18.16 12.83
CA ARG A 243 4.86 -18.70 12.72
C ARG A 243 4.06 -18.55 14.01
N ASN A 244 4.70 -18.74 15.16
CA ASN A 244 4.10 -18.53 16.47
C ASN A 244 3.77 -17.05 16.70
N GLN A 245 4.66 -16.12 16.29
CA GLN A 245 4.43 -14.68 16.33
C GLN A 245 3.21 -14.32 15.47
N TYR A 246 3.18 -14.76 14.22
CA TYR A 246 2.05 -14.50 13.32
C TYR A 246 0.72 -15.05 13.84
N SER A 247 0.74 -16.29 14.33
CA SER A 247 -0.45 -16.93 14.91
C SER A 247 -0.97 -16.18 16.12
N TYR A 248 -0.08 -15.68 16.98
CA TYR A 248 -0.46 -14.85 18.12
C TYR A 248 -1.11 -13.54 17.68
N VAL A 249 -0.49 -12.82 16.74
CA VAL A 249 -1.01 -11.56 16.17
C VAL A 249 -2.42 -11.77 15.63
N LYS A 250 -2.58 -12.76 14.75
CA LYS A 250 -3.86 -13.07 14.13
C LYS A 250 -4.94 -13.33 15.17
N ASN A 251 -4.70 -14.28 16.08
CA ASN A 251 -5.70 -14.67 17.06
C ASN A 251 -6.06 -13.51 18.00
N THR A 252 -5.07 -12.70 18.40
CA THR A 252 -5.30 -11.58 19.31
C THR A 252 -6.06 -10.45 18.65
N LEU A 253 -5.69 -10.05 17.43
CA LEU A 253 -6.40 -9.00 16.70
C LEU A 253 -7.83 -9.41 16.37
N GLU A 254 -8.08 -10.67 15.98
CA GLU A 254 -9.44 -11.20 15.77
C GLU A 254 -10.27 -11.14 17.08
N GLN A 255 -9.71 -11.55 18.21
CA GLN A 255 -10.37 -11.44 19.52
C GLN A 255 -10.67 -9.98 19.93
N LYS A 256 -9.84 -9.05 19.50
CA LYS A 256 -10.05 -7.60 19.68
C LYS A 256 -11.04 -7.00 18.65
N GLY A 257 -11.64 -7.82 17.78
CA GLY A 257 -12.66 -7.43 16.81
C GLY A 257 -12.13 -6.82 15.51
N TYR A 258 -10.87 -7.05 15.18
CA TYR A 258 -10.35 -6.77 13.85
C TYR A 258 -10.67 -7.93 12.90
N LYS A 259 -11.10 -7.64 11.68
CA LYS A 259 -11.21 -8.62 10.59
C LYS A 259 -9.82 -8.77 9.95
N HIS A 260 -9.29 -9.99 9.92
CA HIS A 260 -8.18 -10.36 9.07
C HIS A 260 -8.72 -10.49 7.64
N TYR A 261 -8.37 -9.58 6.72
CA TYR A 261 -9.01 -9.52 5.41
C TYR A 261 -8.06 -9.87 4.24
N GLU A 262 -6.76 -9.75 4.45
CA GLU A 262 -5.71 -10.24 3.55
C GLU A 262 -4.46 -10.59 4.38
N ILE A 263 -3.46 -11.22 3.79
CA ILE A 263 -2.35 -11.91 4.49
C ILE A 263 -1.69 -11.07 5.57
N SER A 264 -1.42 -9.78 5.29
CA SER A 264 -0.67 -8.90 6.20
C SER A 264 -1.55 -7.91 6.94
N ASN A 265 -2.85 -7.81 6.64
CA ASN A 265 -3.65 -6.67 7.08
C ASN A 265 -4.93 -7.06 7.83
N PHE A 266 -5.14 -6.31 8.90
CA PHE A 266 -6.26 -6.43 9.82
C PHE A 266 -6.97 -5.08 9.96
N CYS A 267 -8.29 -5.06 10.02
CA CYS A 267 -9.02 -3.81 10.16
C CYS A 267 -10.31 -3.95 10.98
N LEU A 268 -10.76 -2.86 11.55
CA LEU A 268 -12.13 -2.76 12.05
C LEU A 268 -13.12 -2.83 10.87
N PRO A 269 -14.38 -3.24 11.08
CA PRO A 269 -15.36 -3.36 10.01
C PRO A 269 -15.45 -2.10 9.14
N GLY A 270 -15.34 -2.27 7.81
CA GLY A 270 -15.39 -1.18 6.84
C GLY A 270 -14.15 -0.29 6.78
N LYS A 271 -13.00 -0.75 7.31
CA LYS A 271 -11.74 -0.01 7.34
C LYS A 271 -10.59 -0.69 6.58
N GLN A 272 -10.92 -1.58 5.63
CA GLN A 272 -9.95 -2.14 4.69
C GLN A 272 -9.24 -1.02 3.92
N ALA A 273 -7.95 -1.19 3.62
CA ALA A 273 -7.22 -0.30 2.73
C ALA A 273 -7.73 -0.50 1.29
N ILE A 274 -8.48 0.48 0.77
CA ILE A 274 -9.18 0.35 -0.52
C ILE A 274 -8.15 0.27 -1.65
N HIS A 275 -7.11 1.11 -1.61
CA HIS A 275 -6.06 1.11 -2.63
C HIS A 275 -5.38 -0.28 -2.76
N ASN A 276 -4.99 -0.87 -1.61
CA ASN A 276 -4.35 -2.19 -1.61
C ASN A 276 -5.32 -3.28 -2.08
N THR A 277 -6.59 -3.24 -1.61
CA THR A 277 -7.62 -4.19 -2.04
C THR A 277 -7.85 -4.11 -3.56
N ASN A 278 -7.87 -2.90 -4.14
CA ASN A 278 -7.97 -2.72 -5.59
C ASN A 278 -6.81 -3.37 -6.34
N CYS A 279 -5.58 -3.31 -5.79
CA CYS A 279 -4.43 -4.02 -6.38
C CYS A 279 -4.63 -5.55 -6.33
N TRP A 280 -5.14 -6.10 -5.21
CA TRP A 280 -5.43 -7.53 -5.08
C TRP A 280 -6.62 -7.99 -5.96
N GLU A 281 -7.46 -7.08 -6.39
CA GLU A 281 -8.55 -7.30 -7.36
C GLU A 281 -8.11 -7.05 -8.80
N GLN A 282 -6.81 -6.85 -9.02
CA GLN A 282 -6.24 -6.56 -10.34
C GLN A 282 -6.96 -5.37 -11.02
N LYS A 283 -7.32 -4.34 -10.24
CA LYS A 283 -7.78 -3.06 -10.79
C LYS A 283 -6.61 -2.23 -11.27
N GLU A 284 -6.89 -1.34 -12.20
CA GLU A 284 -5.86 -0.54 -12.82
C GLU A 284 -5.41 0.62 -11.92
N TYR A 285 -4.13 0.94 -12.03
CA TYR A 285 -3.54 2.08 -11.35
C TYR A 285 -2.38 2.68 -12.17
N LEU A 286 -2.15 3.97 -11.97
CA LEU A 286 -0.99 4.70 -12.48
C LEU A 286 -0.07 5.09 -11.32
N GLY A 287 1.21 4.79 -11.48
CA GLY A 287 2.27 5.21 -10.60
C GLY A 287 3.01 6.42 -11.15
N PHE A 288 3.25 7.42 -10.32
CA PHE A 288 4.00 8.62 -10.62
C PHE A 288 5.24 8.72 -9.74
N GLY A 289 6.33 9.18 -10.32
CA GLY A 289 7.60 9.30 -9.61
C GLY A 289 8.60 8.20 -9.97
N VAL A 290 9.85 8.37 -9.53
CA VAL A 290 10.94 7.41 -9.74
C VAL A 290 10.56 6.03 -9.20
N ALA A 291 10.87 4.97 -9.95
CA ALA A 291 10.56 3.58 -9.63
C ALA A 291 9.07 3.28 -9.38
N ALA A 292 8.16 4.19 -9.68
CA ALA A 292 6.74 3.93 -9.53
C ALA A 292 6.27 2.92 -10.59
N HIS A 293 5.58 1.87 -10.15
CA HIS A 293 4.96 0.88 -11.03
C HIS A 293 3.54 1.27 -11.37
N SER A 294 3.09 0.81 -12.54
CA SER A 294 1.73 1.01 -13.05
C SER A 294 1.17 -0.30 -13.61
N TYR A 295 -0.12 -0.46 -13.53
CA TYR A 295 -0.89 -1.45 -14.28
C TYR A 295 -2.04 -0.77 -14.98
N PHE A 296 -1.96 -0.64 -16.31
CA PHE A 296 -2.98 0.03 -17.11
C PHE A 296 -3.05 -0.57 -18.53
N ASP A 297 -4.26 -0.79 -19.01
CA ASP A 297 -4.53 -1.34 -20.34
C ASP A 297 -3.73 -2.62 -20.64
N ARG A 298 -3.75 -3.57 -19.69
CA ARG A 298 -3.03 -4.85 -19.73
C ARG A 298 -1.50 -4.72 -19.78
N LYS A 299 -0.96 -3.56 -19.50
CA LYS A 299 0.49 -3.32 -19.44
C LYS A 299 0.91 -3.10 -18.00
N ARG A 300 1.96 -3.80 -17.62
CA ARG A 300 2.76 -3.45 -16.46
C ARG A 300 3.95 -2.66 -16.93
N PHE A 301 4.14 -1.51 -16.34
CA PHE A 301 5.28 -0.66 -16.64
C PHE A 301 5.72 0.08 -15.38
N SER A 302 6.97 0.46 -15.37
CA SER A 302 7.58 1.20 -14.28
C SER A 302 8.34 2.41 -14.80
N ASN A 303 8.54 3.40 -13.94
CA ASN A 303 9.48 4.46 -14.22
C ASN A 303 10.90 4.00 -13.88
N THR A 304 11.91 4.62 -14.50
CA THR A 304 13.31 4.39 -14.15
C THR A 304 13.53 4.46 -12.63
N ASN A 305 14.42 3.63 -12.12
CA ASN A 305 14.84 3.64 -10.71
C ASN A 305 15.96 4.66 -10.43
N SER A 306 16.41 5.42 -11.41
CA SER A 306 17.44 6.46 -11.29
C SER A 306 16.81 7.84 -11.10
N LEU A 307 17.01 8.44 -9.94
CA LEU A 307 16.53 9.81 -9.66
C LEU A 307 17.07 10.83 -10.69
N GLN A 308 18.33 10.70 -11.07
CA GLN A 308 18.95 11.60 -12.05
C GLN A 308 18.27 11.50 -13.43
N GLN A 309 18.06 10.27 -13.91
CA GLN A 309 17.34 10.06 -15.18
C GLN A 309 15.90 10.55 -15.09
N TYR A 310 15.20 10.27 -13.98
CA TYR A 310 13.83 10.73 -13.78
C TYR A 310 13.70 12.25 -13.91
N LEU A 311 14.65 13.01 -13.39
CA LEU A 311 14.63 14.47 -13.44
C LEU A 311 14.99 15.03 -14.83
N SER A 312 15.87 14.35 -15.59
CA SER A 312 16.44 14.89 -16.84
C SER A 312 15.77 14.43 -18.12
N GLU A 313 15.19 13.22 -18.14
CA GLU A 313 14.69 12.61 -19.37
C GLU A 313 13.19 12.90 -19.64
N SER A 314 12.76 12.66 -20.89
CA SER A 314 11.35 12.72 -21.28
C SER A 314 10.57 11.51 -20.73
N PHE A 315 9.25 11.64 -20.51
CA PHE A 315 8.41 10.57 -19.96
C PHE A 315 8.37 9.32 -20.85
N GLU A 316 8.51 9.46 -22.16
CA GLU A 316 8.64 8.34 -23.09
C GLU A 316 9.85 7.45 -22.76
N LYS A 317 11.00 8.06 -22.39
CA LYS A 317 12.23 7.35 -22.06
C LYS A 317 12.25 6.83 -20.63
N LEU A 318 11.49 7.46 -19.74
CA LEU A 318 11.42 7.08 -18.34
C LEU A 318 10.60 5.83 -18.10
N ARG A 319 9.57 5.60 -18.93
CA ARG A 319 8.65 4.46 -18.80
C ARG A 319 9.26 3.20 -19.42
N ILE A 320 9.43 2.20 -18.58
CA ILE A 320 9.92 0.87 -18.96
C ILE A 320 8.71 -0.05 -18.99
N ILE A 321 8.40 -0.62 -20.14
CA ILE A 321 7.33 -1.63 -20.24
C ILE A 321 7.92 -2.94 -19.75
N ASP A 322 7.47 -3.36 -18.57
CA ASP A 322 7.90 -4.60 -17.94
C ASP A 322 7.21 -5.80 -18.62
N GLU A 323 5.91 -5.66 -18.92
CA GLU A 323 5.11 -6.72 -19.54
C GLU A 323 3.90 -6.15 -20.28
N VAL A 324 3.59 -6.75 -21.42
CA VAL A 324 2.26 -6.65 -22.07
C VAL A 324 1.55 -7.98 -21.85
N GLN A 325 0.61 -7.99 -20.94
CA GLN A 325 -0.03 -9.23 -20.48
C GLN A 325 -0.90 -9.88 -21.56
N SER A 326 -0.65 -11.17 -21.80
CA SER A 326 -1.58 -12.04 -22.51
C SER A 326 -2.86 -12.25 -21.70
N LEU A 327 -3.91 -12.77 -22.31
CA LEU A 327 -5.11 -13.15 -21.58
C LEU A 327 -4.79 -14.20 -20.49
N GLU A 328 -3.94 -15.17 -20.80
CA GLU A 328 -3.51 -16.21 -19.86
C GLU A 328 -2.79 -15.61 -18.66
N ASN A 329 -1.82 -14.69 -18.87
CA ASN A 329 -1.11 -14.04 -17.77
C ASN A 329 -2.03 -13.20 -16.90
N GLN A 330 -3.01 -12.50 -17.49
CA GLN A 330 -4.03 -11.77 -16.71
C GLN A 330 -4.86 -12.71 -15.83
N GLN A 331 -5.23 -13.89 -16.34
CA GLN A 331 -6.01 -14.88 -15.61
C GLN A 331 -5.21 -15.50 -14.46
N LYS A 332 -3.95 -15.86 -14.70
CA LYS A 332 -3.03 -16.38 -13.69
C LYS A 332 -2.78 -15.36 -12.59
N GLU A 333 -2.48 -14.12 -12.98
CA GLU A 333 -2.25 -13.04 -12.01
C GLU A 333 -3.50 -12.72 -11.19
N PHE A 334 -4.71 -12.79 -11.79
CA PHE A 334 -5.95 -12.61 -11.04
C PHE A 334 -6.12 -13.67 -9.94
N MET A 335 -5.75 -14.92 -10.21
CA MET A 335 -5.73 -15.98 -9.20
C MET A 335 -4.69 -15.67 -8.12
N LEU A 336 -3.46 -15.35 -8.52
CA LEU A 336 -2.35 -15.06 -7.61
C LEU A 336 -2.68 -13.89 -6.66
N LEU A 337 -3.12 -12.76 -7.21
CA LEU A 337 -3.45 -11.57 -6.42
C LEU A 337 -4.71 -11.79 -5.56
N GLY A 338 -5.73 -12.43 -6.13
CA GLY A 338 -6.98 -12.69 -5.43
C GLY A 338 -6.83 -13.64 -4.24
N LEU A 339 -5.92 -14.62 -4.32
CA LEU A 339 -5.61 -15.55 -3.23
C LEU A 339 -4.83 -14.88 -2.07
N ARG A 340 -4.37 -13.64 -2.20
CA ARG A 340 -3.88 -12.86 -1.06
C ARG A 340 -5.00 -12.45 -0.10
N LYS A 341 -6.21 -12.27 -0.61
CA LYS A 341 -7.39 -11.98 0.21
C LYS A 341 -7.83 -13.25 0.93
N LEU A 342 -8.25 -13.15 2.20
CA LEU A 342 -8.74 -14.29 2.97
C LEU A 342 -10.09 -14.81 2.44
N ASP A 343 -10.90 -13.92 1.87
CA ASP A 343 -12.12 -14.29 1.16
C ASP A 343 -11.81 -14.93 -0.21
N GLY A 344 -10.55 -14.82 -0.70
CA GLY A 344 -10.04 -15.46 -1.91
C GLY A 344 -10.55 -14.85 -3.20
N VAL A 345 -10.62 -15.68 -4.24
CA VAL A 345 -11.09 -15.36 -5.58
C VAL A 345 -12.57 -15.69 -5.71
N GLU A 346 -13.38 -14.68 -5.99
CA GLU A 346 -14.80 -14.92 -6.33
C GLU A 346 -14.92 -15.50 -7.75
N ILE A 347 -15.56 -16.67 -7.85
CA ILE A 347 -15.73 -17.39 -9.13
C ILE A 347 -16.51 -16.53 -10.14
N ASP A 348 -17.54 -15.83 -9.68
CA ASP A 348 -18.36 -15.00 -10.56
C ASP A 348 -17.64 -13.70 -10.99
N ALA A 349 -16.79 -13.13 -10.17
CA ALA A 349 -15.93 -12.01 -10.56
C ALA A 349 -14.94 -12.42 -11.66
N PHE A 350 -14.33 -13.61 -11.52
CA PHE A 350 -13.47 -14.16 -12.56
C PHE A 350 -14.23 -14.39 -13.87
N LYS A 351 -15.43 -15.01 -13.81
CA LYS A 351 -16.29 -15.22 -14.99
C LYS A 351 -16.71 -13.91 -15.65
N ALA A 352 -17.07 -12.90 -14.84
CA ALA A 352 -17.47 -11.59 -15.36
C ALA A 352 -16.32 -10.90 -16.10
N LYS A 353 -15.08 -11.04 -15.60
CA LYS A 353 -13.90 -10.43 -16.21
C LYS A 353 -13.39 -11.16 -17.46
N PHE A 354 -13.38 -12.51 -17.43
CA PHE A 354 -12.71 -13.33 -18.45
C PHE A 354 -13.64 -14.19 -19.29
N ALA A 355 -14.95 -14.18 -19.03
CA ALA A 355 -15.94 -15.05 -19.68
C ALA A 355 -15.61 -16.56 -19.57
N GLN A 356 -14.82 -16.96 -18.60
CA GLN A 356 -14.37 -18.35 -18.36
C GLN A 356 -14.53 -18.70 -16.88
N ASN A 357 -14.70 -19.98 -16.58
CA ASN A 357 -14.80 -20.46 -15.20
C ASN A 357 -13.41 -20.91 -14.70
N PRO A 358 -12.88 -20.32 -13.60
CA PRO A 358 -11.56 -20.66 -13.07
C PRO A 358 -11.45 -22.14 -12.67
N LEU A 359 -12.53 -22.77 -12.21
CA LEU A 359 -12.54 -24.20 -11.84
C LEU A 359 -12.28 -25.14 -13.03
N PHE A 360 -12.58 -24.71 -14.25
CA PHE A 360 -12.27 -25.48 -15.45
C PHE A 360 -10.91 -25.11 -16.02
N LEU A 361 -10.59 -23.80 -16.01
CA LEU A 361 -9.35 -23.29 -16.56
C LEU A 361 -8.13 -23.79 -15.79
N PHE A 362 -8.17 -23.73 -14.46
CA PHE A 362 -7.10 -24.14 -13.54
C PHE A 362 -7.43 -25.42 -12.80
N ARG A 363 -8.11 -26.34 -13.48
CA ARG A 363 -8.62 -27.57 -12.84
C ARG A 363 -7.51 -28.40 -12.18
N LYS A 364 -6.37 -28.53 -12.83
CA LYS A 364 -5.25 -29.36 -12.36
C LYS A 364 -4.59 -28.74 -11.13
N GLU A 365 -4.29 -27.46 -11.21
CA GLU A 365 -3.66 -26.65 -10.16
C GLU A 365 -4.55 -26.61 -8.92
N ILE A 366 -5.83 -26.28 -9.09
CA ILE A 366 -6.80 -26.21 -7.99
C ILE A 366 -6.98 -27.59 -7.36
N GLN A 367 -7.15 -28.68 -8.15
CA GLN A 367 -7.34 -30.01 -7.60
C GLN A 367 -6.10 -30.45 -6.79
N LYS A 368 -4.90 -30.25 -7.32
CA LYS A 368 -3.64 -30.51 -6.61
C LYS A 368 -3.60 -29.81 -5.25
N LEU A 369 -3.83 -28.50 -5.25
CA LEU A 369 -3.78 -27.69 -4.03
C LEU A 369 -4.90 -28.03 -3.02
N VAL A 370 -6.07 -28.48 -3.49
CA VAL A 370 -7.15 -28.99 -2.63
C VAL A 370 -6.76 -30.34 -2.02
N ASP A 371 -6.21 -31.25 -2.80
CA ASP A 371 -5.76 -32.56 -2.33
C ASP A 371 -4.61 -32.44 -1.30
N GLU A 372 -3.76 -31.44 -1.46
CA GLU A 372 -2.69 -31.10 -0.50
C GLU A 372 -3.21 -30.33 0.74
N GLY A 373 -4.50 -29.98 0.75
CA GLY A 373 -5.13 -29.24 1.84
C GLY A 373 -4.71 -27.78 1.94
N LEU A 374 -4.24 -27.17 0.83
CA LEU A 374 -3.78 -25.77 0.76
C LEU A 374 -4.89 -24.82 0.29
N LEU A 375 -5.82 -25.29 -0.55
CA LEU A 375 -6.99 -24.53 -0.99
C LEU A 375 -8.29 -25.12 -0.46
N VAL A 376 -9.28 -24.25 -0.30
CA VAL A 376 -10.69 -24.59 -0.07
C VAL A 376 -11.50 -23.98 -1.21
N VAL A 377 -12.31 -24.80 -1.83
CA VAL A 377 -13.27 -24.37 -2.87
C VAL A 377 -14.67 -24.57 -2.33
N ASP A 378 -15.46 -23.52 -2.34
CA ASP A 378 -16.90 -23.57 -2.06
C ASP A 378 -17.71 -23.13 -3.30
N LEU A 379 -19.01 -22.90 -3.13
CA LEU A 379 -19.90 -22.56 -4.26
C LEU A 379 -19.50 -21.27 -4.98
N ASN A 380 -18.91 -20.32 -4.28
CA ASN A 380 -18.68 -18.96 -4.78
C ASN A 380 -17.22 -18.56 -4.81
N GLN A 381 -16.34 -19.22 -4.05
CA GLN A 381 -14.98 -18.74 -3.79
C GLN A 381 -13.94 -19.85 -3.83
N ILE A 382 -12.73 -19.47 -4.26
CA ILE A 382 -11.50 -20.24 -4.15
C ILE A 382 -10.59 -19.48 -3.19
N ARG A 383 -10.25 -20.06 -2.04
CA ARG A 383 -9.47 -19.35 -1.02
C ARG A 383 -8.43 -20.25 -0.37
N LEU A 384 -7.44 -19.65 0.23
CA LEU A 384 -6.45 -20.36 1.02
C LEU A 384 -7.12 -21.07 2.22
N SER A 385 -6.71 -22.30 2.50
CA SER A 385 -7.00 -22.96 3.75
C SER A 385 -6.15 -22.36 4.89
N ARG A 386 -6.36 -22.79 6.14
CA ARG A 386 -5.47 -22.39 7.23
C ARG A 386 -4.02 -22.80 6.97
N ARG A 387 -3.79 -24.02 6.43
CA ARG A 387 -2.47 -24.51 6.04
C ARG A 387 -1.94 -23.75 4.83
N GLY A 388 -2.81 -23.41 3.88
CA GLY A 388 -2.45 -22.61 2.71
C GLY A 388 -2.01 -21.18 3.05
N LEU A 389 -2.52 -20.58 4.14
CA LEU A 389 -2.02 -19.28 4.61
C LEU A 389 -0.56 -19.35 5.07
N ASP A 390 -0.17 -20.43 5.75
CA ASP A 390 1.22 -20.64 6.19
C ASP A 390 2.16 -20.95 5.03
N LEU A 391 1.64 -21.40 3.88
CA LEU A 391 2.39 -21.84 2.71
C LEU A 391 1.91 -21.11 1.43
N ALA A 392 1.51 -19.85 1.57
CA ALA A 392 0.87 -19.13 0.48
C ALA A 392 1.78 -18.95 -0.76
N ASN A 393 3.08 -18.83 -0.58
CA ASN A 393 4.04 -18.80 -1.68
C ASN A 393 3.98 -20.06 -2.55
N ILE A 394 3.86 -21.26 -1.96
CA ILE A 394 3.72 -22.53 -2.70
C ILE A 394 2.43 -22.52 -3.52
N VAL A 395 1.35 -21.97 -2.96
CA VAL A 395 0.08 -21.87 -3.68
C VAL A 395 0.19 -20.91 -4.85
N TRP A 396 0.86 -19.78 -4.68
CA TRP A 396 1.03 -18.77 -5.75
C TRP A 396 1.90 -19.28 -6.90
N GLU A 397 2.93 -20.10 -6.61
CA GLU A 397 3.80 -20.71 -7.63
C GLU A 397 3.03 -21.55 -8.64
N GLU A 398 1.89 -22.14 -8.27
CA GLU A 398 1.04 -22.93 -9.20
C GLU A 398 0.31 -22.06 -10.24
N PHE A 399 0.28 -20.72 -10.04
CA PHE A 399 -0.36 -19.76 -10.94
C PHE A 399 0.62 -18.80 -11.63
N ILE A 400 1.91 -19.13 -11.65
CA ILE A 400 2.96 -18.33 -12.35
C ILE A 400 3.18 -18.85 -13.79
#